data_7475660b20278cb04ce2039035923d04
#
_entry.id   7475660b20278cb04ce2039035923d04
#
_cell.length_a   1.000
_cell.length_b   1.000
_cell.length_c   1.000
_cell.angle_alpha   90.00
_cell.angle_beta   90.00
_cell.angle_gamma   90.00
#
_symmetry.space_group_name_H-M   'P 1'
#
loop_
_entity.id
_entity.type
_entity.pdbx_description
1 polymer ?
#
loop_
_entity_poly.entity_id
_entity_poly.type
_entity_poly.pdbx_seq_one_letter_code
_entity_poly.pdbx_strand_id
1 'polypeptide(L)'
;AIAIGLPLDYPELVEKLVLMAPGGLSDMPEYQQMAGMQKMSQVFGSGQEVSPEVMKDLFATSLMYDPAHATDELVAERMQIMKIMNGHVMATMQVPVLTERLTELSCPVLGFWGLNENMMPESGMLALAHNTHQLRLILVSECGHWVMVEHEAMFNRACLDFLQND
;
A
#
# COMPACT_ATOMS: atom_id res chain seq x y z
N ALA A 1 -2.46 1.03 7.30
CA ALA A 1 -2.76 1.33 8.72
C ALA A 1 -3.19 0.08 9.51
N ILE A 2 -4.23 -0.68 9.06
CA ILE A 2 -4.76 -1.84 9.82
C ILE A 2 -3.65 -2.88 10.10
N ALA A 3 -2.85 -3.23 9.10
CA ALA A 3 -1.78 -4.21 9.25
C ALA A 3 -0.70 -3.78 10.28
N ILE A 4 -0.44 -2.48 10.41
CA ILE A 4 0.47 -1.94 11.42
C ILE A 4 -0.22 -1.87 12.80
N GLY A 5 -1.50 -1.46 12.83
CA GLY A 5 -2.25 -1.34 14.07
C GLY A 5 -2.44 -2.67 14.81
N LEU A 6 -2.62 -3.77 14.06
CA LEU A 6 -2.85 -5.08 14.67
C LEU A 6 -1.69 -5.53 15.59
N PRO A 7 -0.41 -5.58 15.20
CA PRO A 7 0.67 -5.93 16.10
C PRO A 7 0.96 -4.90 17.19
N LEU A 8 0.55 -3.65 17.01
CA LEU A 8 0.66 -2.61 18.04
C LEU A 8 -0.35 -2.81 19.17
N ASP A 9 -1.57 -3.22 18.82
CA ASP A 9 -2.65 -3.37 19.79
C ASP A 9 -2.76 -4.81 20.33
N TYR A 10 -2.30 -5.81 19.55
CA TYR A 10 -2.36 -7.24 19.86
C TYR A 10 -1.07 -7.95 19.43
N PRO A 11 0.08 -7.63 20.06
CA PRO A 11 1.39 -8.16 19.66
C PRO A 11 1.47 -9.69 19.69
N GLU A 12 0.70 -10.35 20.56
CA GLU A 12 0.65 -11.80 20.68
C GLU A 12 -0.01 -12.53 19.49
N LEU A 13 -0.70 -11.77 18.61
CA LEU A 13 -1.37 -12.34 17.44
C LEU A 13 -0.52 -12.28 16.17
N VAL A 14 0.63 -11.58 16.19
CA VAL A 14 1.43 -11.33 14.99
C VAL A 14 2.87 -11.77 15.20
N GLU A 15 3.24 -12.86 14.57
CA GLU A 15 4.62 -13.38 14.62
C GLU A 15 5.55 -12.60 13.67
N LYS A 16 5.06 -12.24 12.48
CA LYS A 16 5.83 -11.53 11.43
C LYS A 16 4.90 -10.61 10.65
N LEU A 17 5.41 -9.48 10.18
CA LEU A 17 4.63 -8.48 9.44
C LEU A 17 5.24 -8.20 8.07
N VAL A 18 4.44 -8.33 7.01
CA VAL A 18 4.82 -7.92 5.66
C VAL A 18 4.04 -6.67 5.28
N LEU A 19 4.73 -5.63 4.86
CA LEU A 19 4.17 -4.34 4.47
C LEU A 19 4.60 -3.97 3.05
N MET A 20 3.69 -3.39 2.29
CA MET A 20 3.96 -2.84 0.98
C MET A 20 3.43 -1.40 0.95
N ALA A 21 4.33 -0.43 0.97
CA ALA A 21 4.05 1.00 0.99
C ALA A 21 2.77 1.33 1.83
N PRO A 22 2.77 1.03 3.14
CA PRO A 22 1.55 1.07 3.94
C PRO A 22 1.08 2.51 4.20
N GLY A 23 -0.23 2.72 4.18
CA GLY A 23 -0.84 3.94 4.71
C GLY A 23 -0.79 4.00 6.24
N GLY A 24 -0.88 5.22 6.80
CA GLY A 24 -0.82 5.49 8.24
C GLY A 24 0.57 5.91 8.72
N LEU A 25 1.47 6.26 7.80
CA LEU A 25 2.84 6.71 8.10
C LEU A 25 3.07 8.21 7.80
N SER A 26 2.05 8.89 7.32
CA SER A 26 2.08 10.32 7.01
C SER A 26 0.73 10.92 7.34
N ASP A 27 0.64 12.23 7.39
CA ASP A 27 -0.62 12.93 7.62
C ASP A 27 -1.43 13.14 6.32
N MET A 28 -2.69 13.52 6.46
CA MET A 28 -3.58 13.75 5.31
C MET A 28 -3.10 14.83 4.34
N PRO A 29 -2.53 15.97 4.79
CA PRO A 29 -1.95 16.96 3.90
C PRO A 29 -0.84 16.41 2.98
N GLU A 30 0.01 15.51 3.48
CA GLU A 30 1.04 14.87 2.67
C GLU A 30 0.42 13.91 1.64
N TYR A 31 -0.55 13.07 2.05
CA TYR A 31 -1.26 12.19 1.11
C TYR A 31 -1.95 12.98 -0.02
N GLN A 32 -2.56 14.12 0.30
CA GLN A 32 -3.24 14.96 -0.69
C GLN A 32 -2.30 15.57 -1.74
N GLN A 33 -1.00 15.62 -1.48
CA GLN A 33 0.00 16.09 -2.44
C GLN A 33 0.42 14.97 -3.42
N MET A 34 0.14 13.71 -3.12
CA MET A 34 0.49 12.59 -3.98
C MET A 34 -0.42 12.55 -5.22
N ALA A 35 0.20 12.51 -6.41
CA ALA A 35 -0.54 12.55 -7.68
C ALA A 35 -1.55 11.40 -7.82
N GLY A 36 -1.19 10.20 -7.39
CA GLY A 36 -2.07 9.04 -7.40
C GLY A 36 -3.26 9.18 -6.45
N MET A 37 -3.05 9.77 -5.27
CA MET A 37 -4.13 10.06 -4.32
C MET A 37 -5.10 11.12 -4.86
N GLN A 38 -4.58 12.15 -5.51
CA GLN A 38 -5.41 13.17 -6.17
C GLN A 38 -6.27 12.55 -7.26
N LYS A 39 -5.68 11.72 -8.12
CA LYS A 39 -6.40 11.02 -9.18
C LYS A 39 -7.45 10.06 -8.62
N MET A 40 -7.09 9.27 -7.61
CA MET A 40 -8.03 8.39 -6.93
C MET A 40 -9.23 9.17 -6.35
N SER A 41 -8.96 10.29 -5.71
CA SER A 41 -10.00 11.18 -5.16
C SER A 41 -10.90 11.75 -6.26
N GLN A 42 -10.36 12.11 -7.42
CA GLN A 42 -11.16 12.57 -8.56
C GLN A 42 -12.06 11.46 -9.11
N VAL A 43 -11.52 10.26 -9.30
CA VAL A 43 -12.29 9.12 -9.83
C VAL A 43 -13.42 8.74 -8.89
N PHE A 44 -13.15 8.50 -7.63
CA PHE A 44 -14.15 8.02 -6.67
C PHE A 44 -15.01 9.13 -6.06
N GLY A 45 -14.49 10.35 -5.99
CA GLY A 45 -15.22 11.53 -5.49
C GLY A 45 -16.17 12.17 -6.51
N SER A 46 -16.12 11.78 -7.78
CA SER A 46 -16.98 12.33 -8.85
C SER A 46 -18.45 11.95 -8.71
N GLY A 47 -18.77 10.91 -7.95
CA GLY A 47 -20.12 10.34 -7.86
C GLY A 47 -20.58 9.61 -9.12
N GLN A 48 -19.72 9.48 -10.13
CA GLN A 48 -19.99 8.74 -11.36
C GLN A 48 -19.65 7.27 -11.19
N GLU A 49 -20.32 6.43 -11.98
CA GLU A 49 -19.96 5.02 -12.07
C GLU A 49 -18.57 4.86 -12.69
N VAL A 50 -17.70 4.12 -12.02
CA VAL A 50 -16.32 3.85 -12.49
C VAL A 50 -16.37 2.75 -13.54
N SER A 51 -16.04 3.08 -14.79
CA SER A 51 -15.93 2.09 -15.86
C SER A 51 -14.62 1.30 -15.80
N PRO A 52 -14.52 0.13 -16.46
CA PRO A 52 -13.27 -0.62 -16.56
C PRO A 52 -12.11 0.21 -17.15
N GLU A 53 -12.37 1.06 -18.14
CA GLU A 53 -11.37 1.93 -18.77
C GLU A 53 -10.83 2.97 -17.79
N VAL A 54 -11.71 3.59 -17.00
CA VAL A 54 -11.30 4.54 -15.95
C VAL A 54 -10.50 3.85 -14.88
N MET A 55 -10.89 2.63 -14.48
CA MET A 55 -10.13 1.83 -13.50
C MET A 55 -8.75 1.44 -14.05
N LYS A 56 -8.68 1.02 -15.31
CA LYS A 56 -7.42 0.68 -15.98
C LYS A 56 -6.47 1.87 -16.04
N ASP A 57 -6.98 3.03 -16.40
CA ASP A 57 -6.21 4.28 -16.44
C ASP A 57 -5.72 4.69 -15.04
N LEU A 58 -6.56 4.54 -14.01
CA LEU A 58 -6.16 4.78 -12.63
C LEU A 58 -4.99 3.86 -12.21
N PHE A 59 -5.06 2.57 -12.52
CA PHE A 59 -4.00 1.62 -12.18
C PHE A 59 -2.70 1.95 -12.93
N ALA A 60 -2.80 2.11 -14.25
CA ALA A 60 -1.66 2.37 -15.11
C ALA A 60 -0.89 3.66 -14.76
N THR A 61 -1.59 4.67 -14.25
CA THR A 61 -0.98 5.99 -14.03
C THR A 61 -0.72 6.33 -12.57
N SER A 62 -1.33 5.58 -11.63
CA SER A 62 -1.23 5.91 -10.21
C SER A 62 -0.61 4.80 -9.36
N LEU A 63 -0.79 3.54 -9.75
CA LEU A 63 -0.35 2.40 -8.95
C LEU A 63 0.88 1.69 -9.52
N MET A 64 1.17 1.90 -10.80
CA MET A 64 2.22 1.17 -11.50
C MET A 64 3.21 2.15 -12.15
N TYR A 65 4.44 1.72 -12.25
CA TYR A 65 5.48 2.37 -13.05
C TYR A 65 5.34 1.99 -14.53
N ASP A 66 5.20 0.68 -14.82
CA ASP A 66 4.91 0.19 -16.17
C ASP A 66 3.41 -0.01 -16.37
N PRO A 67 2.76 0.81 -17.21
CA PRO A 67 1.33 0.70 -17.51
C PRO A 67 0.90 -0.66 -18.06
N ALA A 68 1.82 -1.45 -18.63
CA ALA A 68 1.53 -2.78 -19.18
C ALA A 68 1.03 -3.77 -18.11
N HIS A 69 1.36 -3.54 -16.84
CA HIS A 69 0.86 -4.34 -15.72
C HIS A 69 -0.62 -4.09 -15.38
N ALA A 70 -1.22 -3.02 -15.91
CA ALA A 70 -2.66 -2.77 -15.76
C ALA A 70 -3.45 -3.63 -16.76
N THR A 71 -3.43 -4.95 -16.59
CA THR A 71 -4.10 -5.89 -17.50
C THR A 71 -5.62 -5.86 -17.36
N ASP A 72 -6.32 -6.32 -18.39
CA ASP A 72 -7.79 -6.39 -18.37
C ASP A 72 -8.29 -7.39 -17.31
N GLU A 73 -7.55 -8.47 -17.06
CA GLU A 73 -7.82 -9.45 -16.01
C GLU A 73 -7.78 -8.80 -14.61
N LEU A 74 -6.71 -8.07 -14.32
CA LEU A 74 -6.54 -7.37 -13.04
C LEU A 74 -7.66 -6.33 -12.83
N VAL A 75 -8.00 -5.59 -13.89
CA VAL A 75 -9.10 -4.63 -13.85
C VAL A 75 -10.44 -5.35 -13.57
N ALA A 76 -10.72 -6.46 -14.27
CA ALA A 76 -11.95 -7.22 -14.07
C ALA A 76 -12.08 -7.73 -12.63
N GLU A 77 -11.01 -8.27 -12.04
CA GLU A 77 -10.99 -8.68 -10.63
C GLU A 77 -11.31 -7.52 -9.68
N ARG A 78 -10.69 -6.37 -9.87
CA ARG A 78 -10.92 -5.18 -9.03
C ARG A 78 -12.33 -4.63 -9.18
N MET A 79 -12.88 -4.65 -10.37
CA MET A 79 -14.28 -4.27 -10.61
C MET A 79 -15.27 -5.20 -9.88
N GLN A 80 -14.97 -6.49 -9.73
CA GLN A 80 -15.79 -7.39 -8.91
C GLN A 80 -15.70 -7.04 -7.42
N ILE A 81 -14.49 -6.74 -6.91
CA ILE A 81 -14.30 -6.32 -5.51
C ILE A 81 -15.08 -5.04 -5.22
N MET A 82 -15.06 -4.08 -6.13
CA MET A 82 -15.81 -2.82 -5.97
C MET A 82 -17.32 -3.03 -5.76
N LYS A 83 -17.92 -4.02 -6.42
CA LYS A 83 -19.36 -4.31 -6.28
C LYS A 83 -19.76 -4.75 -4.87
N ILE A 84 -18.82 -5.32 -4.11
CA ILE A 84 -19.04 -5.81 -2.74
C ILE A 84 -18.48 -4.88 -1.67
N MET A 85 -17.80 -3.80 -2.06
CA MET A 85 -17.27 -2.82 -1.11
C MET A 85 -18.39 -2.06 -0.41
N ASN A 86 -18.25 -1.90 0.90
CA ASN A 86 -19.19 -1.12 1.68
C ASN A 86 -18.90 0.39 1.50
N GLY A 87 -19.74 1.08 0.76
CA GLY A 87 -19.60 2.51 0.49
C GLY A 87 -19.58 3.38 1.75
N HIS A 88 -20.30 2.98 2.82
CA HIS A 88 -20.27 3.70 4.09
C HIS A 88 -18.89 3.63 4.74
N VAL A 89 -18.26 2.45 4.75
CA VAL A 89 -16.88 2.29 5.26
C VAL A 89 -15.91 3.16 4.48
N MET A 90 -16.02 3.18 3.15
CA MET A 90 -15.14 4.03 2.31
C MET A 90 -15.33 5.51 2.60
N ALA A 91 -16.56 5.96 2.81
CA ALA A 91 -16.86 7.38 3.06
C ALA A 91 -16.46 7.85 4.48
N THR A 92 -16.40 6.94 5.45
CA THR A 92 -16.15 7.27 6.86
C THR A 92 -14.81 6.77 7.40
N MET A 93 -14.03 6.06 6.56
CA MET A 93 -12.74 5.52 6.93
C MET A 93 -11.78 6.64 7.36
N GLN A 94 -11.17 6.47 8.52
CA GLN A 94 -10.08 7.30 9.00
C GLN A 94 -8.81 6.47 9.05
N VAL A 95 -7.72 7.05 8.56
CA VAL A 95 -6.40 6.41 8.63
C VAL A 95 -5.60 7.12 9.71
N PRO A 96 -5.40 6.49 10.88
CA PRO A 96 -4.61 7.09 11.95
C PRO A 96 -3.14 7.17 11.53
N VAL A 97 -2.44 8.19 12.00
CA VAL A 97 -0.98 8.29 11.89
C VAL A 97 -0.36 7.43 13.00
N LEU A 98 0.42 6.43 12.60
CA LEU A 98 1.01 5.44 13.52
C LEU A 98 2.54 5.58 13.64
N THR A 99 3.11 6.63 13.06
CA THR A 99 4.56 6.83 12.95
C THR A 99 5.27 6.79 14.30
N GLU A 100 4.71 7.45 15.31
CA GLU A 100 5.30 7.49 16.67
C GLU A 100 5.26 6.14 17.37
N ARG A 101 4.31 5.28 16.99
CA ARG A 101 4.12 3.96 17.57
C ARG A 101 4.96 2.86 16.88
N LEU A 102 5.63 3.13 15.77
CA LEU A 102 6.43 2.12 15.06
C LEU A 102 7.53 1.50 15.93
N THR A 103 8.06 2.25 16.90
CA THR A 103 9.04 1.75 17.89
C THR A 103 8.49 0.69 18.85
N GLU A 104 7.16 0.58 18.96
CA GLU A 104 6.48 -0.43 19.80
C GLU A 104 6.37 -1.79 19.07
N LEU A 105 6.64 -1.85 17.75
CA LEU A 105 6.58 -3.10 17.00
C LEU A 105 7.62 -4.10 17.53
N SER A 106 7.14 -5.23 18.02
CA SER A 106 7.95 -6.29 18.63
C SER A 106 8.24 -7.45 17.67
N CYS A 107 7.51 -7.56 16.57
CA CYS A 107 7.70 -8.59 15.57
C CYS A 107 8.65 -8.15 14.45
N PRO A 108 9.35 -9.08 13.77
CA PRO A 108 10.10 -8.79 12.55
C PRO A 108 9.19 -8.23 11.45
N VAL A 109 9.71 -7.29 10.67
CA VAL A 109 8.98 -6.60 9.60
C VAL A 109 9.75 -6.72 8.28
N LEU A 110 9.06 -7.17 7.23
CA LEU A 110 9.51 -7.06 5.85
C LEU A 110 8.74 -5.95 5.16
N GLY A 111 9.43 -4.90 4.73
CA GLY A 111 8.83 -3.78 3.99
C GLY A 111 9.23 -3.79 2.52
N PHE A 112 8.30 -3.39 1.65
CA PHE A 112 8.55 -3.11 0.24
C PHE A 112 8.14 -1.69 -0.10
N TRP A 113 8.91 -1.03 -0.98
CA TRP A 113 8.60 0.30 -1.47
C TRP A 113 9.10 0.51 -2.89
N GLY A 114 8.21 0.86 -3.81
CA GLY A 114 8.57 1.26 -5.16
C GLY A 114 9.21 2.66 -5.17
N LEU A 115 10.30 2.86 -5.91
CA LEU A 115 10.95 4.16 -6.02
C LEU A 115 10.19 5.16 -6.90
N ASN A 116 9.19 4.69 -7.64
CA ASN A 116 8.27 5.51 -8.44
C ASN A 116 6.87 5.57 -7.81
N GLU A 117 6.83 5.54 -6.49
CA GLU A 117 5.60 5.58 -5.69
C GLU A 117 4.83 6.89 -5.89
N ASN A 118 3.54 6.79 -6.25
CA ASN A 118 2.66 7.93 -6.50
C ASN A 118 1.50 8.04 -5.49
N MET A 119 1.35 7.06 -4.59
CA MET A 119 0.25 7.00 -3.63
C MET A 119 0.68 7.38 -2.22
N MET A 120 1.87 6.93 -1.81
CA MET A 120 2.38 7.07 -0.44
C MET A 120 3.57 8.01 -0.41
N PRO A 121 3.61 9.00 0.50
CA PRO A 121 4.73 9.94 0.64
C PRO A 121 6.03 9.23 1.04
N GLU A 122 7.16 9.71 0.53
CA GLU A 122 8.50 9.22 0.89
C GLU A 122 8.79 9.37 2.39
N SER A 123 8.22 10.38 3.04
CA SER A 123 8.29 10.56 4.50
C SER A 123 7.82 9.33 5.25
N GLY A 124 6.79 8.65 4.76
CA GLY A 124 6.29 7.39 5.33
C GLY A 124 7.30 6.23 5.23
N MET A 125 8.01 6.13 4.10
CA MET A 125 9.10 5.16 3.93
C MET A 125 10.24 5.44 4.92
N LEU A 126 10.66 6.70 5.03
CA LEU A 126 11.72 7.10 5.96
C LEU A 126 11.31 6.88 7.42
N ALA A 127 10.05 7.18 7.76
CA ALA A 127 9.51 6.93 9.09
C ALA A 127 9.56 5.43 9.44
N LEU A 128 9.14 4.57 8.51
CA LEU A 128 9.24 3.11 8.68
C LEU A 128 10.69 2.67 8.89
N ALA A 129 11.61 3.17 8.04
CA ALA A 129 13.03 2.81 8.08
C ALA A 129 13.73 3.23 9.39
N HIS A 130 13.38 4.39 9.94
CA HIS A 130 14.04 4.93 11.13
C HIS A 130 13.43 4.47 12.45
N ASN A 131 12.15 4.12 12.47
CA ASN A 131 11.43 3.85 13.72
C ASN A 131 11.06 2.37 13.92
N THR A 132 11.41 1.47 13.00
CA THR A 132 11.13 0.04 13.16
C THR A 132 12.42 -0.74 13.44
N HIS A 133 12.49 -1.41 14.59
CA HIS A 133 13.74 -2.03 15.07
C HIS A 133 14.16 -3.27 14.27
N GLN A 134 13.23 -4.16 13.95
CA GLN A 134 13.52 -5.41 13.24
C GLN A 134 12.98 -5.33 11.81
N LEU A 135 13.51 -4.39 11.02
CA LEU A 135 13.06 -4.12 9.67
C LEU A 135 14.05 -4.59 8.62
N ARG A 136 13.57 -5.35 7.65
CA ARG A 136 14.16 -5.48 6.32
C ARG A 136 13.32 -4.67 5.35
N LEU A 137 13.86 -3.60 4.76
CA LEU A 137 13.17 -2.76 3.77
C LEU A 137 13.79 -2.96 2.39
N ILE A 138 12.98 -3.37 1.42
CA ILE A 138 13.37 -3.57 0.02
C ILE A 138 12.84 -2.42 -0.81
N LEU A 139 13.75 -1.60 -1.35
CA LEU A 139 13.44 -0.52 -2.29
C LEU A 139 13.58 -1.04 -3.72
N VAL A 140 12.58 -0.80 -4.55
CA VAL A 140 12.49 -1.37 -5.90
C VAL A 140 12.45 -0.25 -6.93
N SER A 141 13.47 -0.17 -7.80
CA SER A 141 13.49 0.74 -8.94
C SER A 141 12.50 0.29 -10.02
N GLU A 142 12.08 1.23 -10.86
CA GLU A 142 11.12 0.95 -11.94
C GLU A 142 9.85 0.24 -11.41
N CYS A 143 9.34 0.74 -10.29
CA CYS A 143 8.22 0.17 -9.56
C CYS A 143 7.38 1.26 -8.91
N GLY A 144 6.08 1.20 -9.08
CA GLY A 144 5.11 2.06 -8.43
C GLY A 144 4.64 1.50 -7.08
N HIS A 145 3.36 1.73 -6.77
CA HIS A 145 2.76 1.33 -5.50
C HIS A 145 2.60 -0.19 -5.36
N TRP A 146 2.33 -0.93 -6.46
CA TRP A 146 2.02 -2.35 -6.42
C TRP A 146 3.21 -3.25 -6.76
N VAL A 147 4.20 -3.27 -5.86
CA VAL A 147 5.40 -4.12 -5.97
C VAL A 147 5.05 -5.59 -6.23
N MET A 148 3.98 -6.11 -5.60
CA MET A 148 3.53 -7.50 -5.76
C MET A 148 2.98 -7.80 -7.16
N VAL A 149 2.64 -6.78 -7.95
CA VAL A 149 2.19 -6.93 -9.34
C VAL A 149 3.35 -6.74 -10.31
N GLU A 150 4.09 -5.63 -10.15
CA GLU A 150 5.16 -5.28 -11.08
C GLU A 150 6.42 -6.16 -10.92
N HIS A 151 6.69 -6.66 -9.73
CA HIS A 151 7.84 -7.50 -9.40
C HIS A 151 7.44 -8.77 -8.66
N GLU A 152 6.39 -9.46 -9.13
CA GLU A 152 5.75 -10.62 -8.48
C GLU A 152 6.75 -11.69 -8.03
N ALA A 153 7.65 -12.13 -8.91
CA ALA A 153 8.58 -13.21 -8.60
C ALA A 153 9.57 -12.83 -7.48
N MET A 154 10.04 -11.58 -7.47
CA MET A 154 10.92 -11.05 -6.42
C MET A 154 10.15 -10.90 -5.11
N PHE A 155 8.95 -10.30 -5.15
CA PHE A 155 8.09 -10.08 -4.00
C PHE A 155 7.75 -11.42 -3.31
N ASN A 156 7.25 -12.40 -4.08
CA ASN A 156 6.87 -13.70 -3.55
C ASN A 156 8.06 -14.44 -2.93
N ARG A 157 9.23 -14.42 -3.58
CA ARG A 157 10.45 -15.06 -3.05
C ARG A 157 10.88 -14.43 -1.73
N ALA A 158 10.92 -13.10 -1.65
CA ALA A 158 11.31 -12.39 -0.44
C ALA A 158 10.32 -12.64 0.72
N CYS A 159 9.02 -12.68 0.42
CA CYS A 159 8.00 -13.02 1.42
C CYS A 159 8.17 -14.47 1.93
N LEU A 160 8.35 -15.44 1.03
CA LEU A 160 8.52 -16.84 1.43
C LEU A 160 9.79 -17.04 2.26
N ASP A 161 10.91 -16.44 1.86
CA ASP A 161 12.16 -16.47 2.61
C ASP A 161 11.98 -15.90 4.02
N PHE A 162 11.41 -14.71 4.11
CA PHE A 162 11.15 -14.04 5.38
C PHE A 162 10.20 -14.84 6.29
N LEU A 163 9.14 -15.41 5.74
CA LEU A 163 8.17 -16.16 6.54
C LEU A 163 8.70 -17.51 7.04
N GLN A 164 9.62 -18.13 6.30
CA GLN A 164 10.13 -19.46 6.61
C GLN A 164 11.44 -19.45 7.42
N ASN A 165 12.32 -18.46 7.20
CA ASN A 165 13.71 -18.53 7.66
C ASN A 165 14.12 -17.43 8.65
N ASP A 166 13.40 -16.31 8.75
CA ASP A 166 13.73 -15.19 9.67
C ASP A 166 12.88 -15.21 11.01
#